data_9d31b158e0adebeb6797b22d56ca7681
#
_entry.id   9d31b158e0adebeb6797b22d56ca7681
#
_cell.length_a   1.000
_cell.length_b   1.000
_cell.length_c   1.000
_cell.angle_alpha   90.00
_cell.angle_beta   90.00
_cell.angle_gamma   90.00
#
_symmetry.space_group_name_H-M   'P 1'
#
loop_
_entity.id
_entity.type
_entity.pdbx_description
1 polymer ?
#
loop_
_entity_poly.entity_id
_entity_poly.type
_entity_poly.pdbx_seq_one_letter_code
_entity_poly.pdbx_strand_id
1 'polypeptide(L)'
;MAKSSKSYSNQVVGNIALYYTEYILSRHGWNVLPTCRNTRGVDIVIYSQDGTKMHTIQVKGLFKRNSVPFGSNLDNLIAEFYVIVVLNELKSEPWAFVLRKENITGKLVEEVKNGKVSYWLDDMKFLSEFKDKWNIIGYGY
;
A
#
# COMPACT_ATOMS: atom_id res chain seq x y z
N MET A 1 -27.46 18.79 -16.35
CA MET A 1 -26.67 19.29 -15.22
C MET A 1 -25.56 18.31 -14.88
N ALA A 2 -24.34 18.75 -14.98
CA ALA A 2 -23.21 17.90 -14.65
C ALA A 2 -23.22 17.62 -13.13
N LYS A 3 -23.26 16.35 -12.74
CA LYS A 3 -23.03 15.98 -11.36
C LYS A 3 -21.56 16.26 -11.04
N SER A 4 -21.32 17.09 -10.06
CA SER A 4 -20.00 17.17 -9.47
C SER A 4 -19.73 15.81 -8.82
N SER A 5 -19.00 14.95 -9.50
CA SER A 5 -18.44 13.78 -8.84
C SER A 5 -17.41 14.29 -7.84
N LYS A 6 -17.52 13.90 -6.57
CA LYS A 6 -16.46 14.16 -5.61
C LYS A 6 -15.19 13.53 -6.15
N SER A 7 -14.21 14.37 -6.43
CA SER A 7 -12.90 13.93 -6.91
C SER A 7 -11.89 14.21 -5.80
N TYR A 8 -11.17 13.19 -5.39
CA TYR A 8 -10.10 13.31 -4.40
C TYR A 8 -8.77 13.33 -5.11
N SER A 9 -7.90 14.25 -4.73
CA SER A 9 -6.54 14.28 -5.24
C SER A 9 -5.81 13.01 -4.85
N ASN A 10 -4.80 12.64 -5.63
CA ASN A 10 -3.97 11.48 -5.31
C ASN A 10 -3.30 11.63 -3.94
N GLN A 11 -2.96 12.86 -3.56
CA GLN A 11 -2.36 13.12 -2.26
C GLN A 11 -3.34 12.82 -1.11
N VAL A 12 -4.60 13.23 -1.24
CA VAL A 12 -5.62 12.96 -0.23
C VAL A 12 -5.90 11.45 -0.14
N VAL A 13 -6.02 10.78 -1.28
CA VAL A 13 -6.20 9.32 -1.33
C VAL A 13 -5.02 8.63 -0.63
N GLY A 14 -3.81 9.05 -0.94
CA GLY A 14 -2.60 8.50 -0.31
C GLY A 14 -2.57 8.74 1.19
N ASN A 15 -2.98 9.93 1.65
CA ASN A 15 -3.05 10.24 3.08
C ASN A 15 -4.04 9.33 3.81
N ILE A 16 -5.23 9.14 3.23
CA ILE A 16 -6.25 8.28 3.84
C ILE A 16 -5.71 6.85 3.96
N ALA A 17 -5.10 6.34 2.88
CA ALA A 17 -4.53 5.00 2.88
C ALA A 17 -3.43 4.85 3.94
N LEU A 18 -2.57 5.86 4.07
CA LEU A 18 -1.49 5.86 5.05
C LEU A 18 -2.05 5.86 6.48
N TYR A 19 -2.97 6.77 6.80
CA TYR A 19 -3.53 6.88 8.14
C TYR A 19 -4.35 5.65 8.52
N TYR A 20 -5.07 5.07 7.58
CA TYR A 20 -5.80 3.83 7.80
C TYR A 20 -4.84 2.69 8.16
N THR A 21 -3.75 2.55 7.41
CA THR A 21 -2.73 1.53 7.66
C THR A 21 -2.07 1.74 9.02
N GLU A 22 -1.70 2.97 9.35
CA GLU A 22 -1.11 3.30 10.65
C GLU A 22 -2.06 2.96 11.80
N TYR A 23 -3.34 3.26 11.64
CA TYR A 23 -4.36 2.94 12.63
C TYR A 23 -4.46 1.44 12.89
N ILE A 24 -4.57 0.64 11.83
CA ILE A 24 -4.69 -0.82 11.96
C ILE A 24 -3.43 -1.41 12.59
N LEU A 25 -2.26 -1.00 12.14
CA LEU A 25 -0.99 -1.50 12.70
C LEU A 25 -0.84 -1.13 14.18
N SER A 26 -1.25 0.08 14.54
CA SER A 26 -1.25 0.50 15.94
C SER A 26 -2.17 -0.37 16.78
N ARG A 27 -3.35 -0.71 16.26
CA ARG A 27 -4.27 -1.62 16.95
C ARG A 27 -3.70 -3.02 17.09
N HIS A 28 -2.80 -3.42 16.19
CA HIS A 28 -2.11 -4.71 16.27
C HIS A 28 -0.87 -4.68 17.15
N GLY A 29 -0.68 -3.60 17.89
CA GLY A 29 0.36 -3.51 18.91
C GLY A 29 1.69 -2.95 18.44
N TRP A 30 1.79 -2.52 17.18
CA TRP A 30 3.02 -1.95 16.64
C TRP A 30 3.20 -0.49 17.04
N ASN A 31 4.43 -0.10 17.32
CA ASN A 31 4.81 1.31 17.29
C ASN A 31 5.00 1.70 15.83
N VAL A 32 4.34 2.76 15.41
CA VAL A 32 4.28 3.14 14.00
C VAL A 32 4.96 4.48 13.78
N LEU A 33 5.95 4.49 12.89
CA LEU A 33 6.74 5.68 12.58
C LEU A 33 6.58 5.99 11.09
N PRO A 34 5.80 7.01 10.72
CA PRO A 34 5.77 7.47 9.34
C PRO A 34 7.13 8.05 8.96
N THR A 35 7.56 7.80 7.72
CA THR A 35 8.81 8.36 7.21
C THR A 35 8.60 9.78 6.73
N CYS A 36 9.69 10.52 6.56
CA CYS A 36 9.66 11.84 5.99
C CYS A 36 9.37 11.80 4.49
N ARG A 37 8.95 12.92 3.93
CA ARG A 37 8.81 13.09 2.49
C ARG A 37 10.13 12.76 1.81
N ASN A 38 10.04 12.16 0.62
CA ASN A 38 11.17 11.75 -0.20
C ASN A 38 11.98 10.57 0.36
N THR A 39 11.46 9.88 1.37
CA THR A 39 12.05 8.61 1.78
C THR A 39 11.71 7.56 0.74
N ARG A 40 12.74 7.01 0.14
CA ARG A 40 12.61 6.12 -1.01
C ARG A 40 12.00 4.79 -0.60
N GLY A 41 10.82 4.48 -1.16
CA GLY A 41 10.24 3.14 -1.11
C GLY A 41 9.73 2.66 0.23
N VAL A 42 9.79 3.48 1.29
CA VAL A 42 9.29 3.13 2.61
C VAL A 42 8.46 4.28 3.16
N ASP A 43 7.20 4.00 3.48
CA ASP A 43 6.28 5.00 4.03
C ASP A 43 6.18 4.91 5.55
N ILE A 44 6.30 3.71 6.10
CA ILE A 44 6.15 3.44 7.52
C ILE A 44 7.24 2.48 7.97
N VAL A 45 7.83 2.78 9.12
CA VAL A 45 8.66 1.82 9.87
C VAL A 45 7.87 1.43 11.11
N ILE A 46 7.75 0.16 11.37
CA ILE A 46 7.09 -0.34 12.58
C ILE A 46 8.07 -1.13 13.43
N TYR A 47 7.90 -1.04 14.75
CA TYR A 47 8.68 -1.88 15.66
C TYR A 47 7.79 -2.38 16.79
N SER A 48 8.12 -3.57 17.29
CA SER A 48 7.35 -4.20 18.36
C SER A 48 7.51 -3.44 19.68
N GLN A 49 6.57 -3.65 20.60
CA GLN A 49 6.59 -2.96 21.90
C GLN A 49 7.84 -3.27 22.70
N ASP A 50 8.39 -4.47 22.56
CA ASP A 50 9.65 -4.85 23.21
C ASP A 50 10.90 -4.43 22.42
N GLY A 51 10.72 -3.81 21.25
CA GLY A 51 11.83 -3.31 20.43
C GLY A 51 12.63 -4.37 19.68
N THR A 52 12.22 -5.64 19.71
CA THR A 52 13.01 -6.73 19.12
C THR A 52 12.71 -6.99 17.65
N LYS A 53 11.55 -6.55 17.16
CA LYS A 53 11.13 -6.74 15.76
C LYS A 53 10.95 -5.39 15.10
N MET A 54 11.39 -5.29 13.85
CA MET A 54 11.25 -4.08 13.05
C MET A 54 10.93 -4.45 11.62
N HIS A 55 10.01 -3.74 11.00
CA HIS A 55 9.62 -3.96 9.61
C HIS A 55 9.41 -2.64 8.88
N THR A 56 9.57 -2.69 7.56
CA THR A 56 9.35 -1.56 6.67
C THR A 56 8.13 -1.83 5.78
N ILE A 57 7.33 -0.80 5.56
CA ILE A 57 6.07 -0.91 4.82
C ILE A 57 5.95 0.21 3.82
N GLN A 58 5.51 -0.13 2.61
CA GLN A 58 5.07 0.84 1.63
C GLN A 58 3.55 0.74 1.48
N VAL A 59 2.88 1.89 1.44
CA VAL A 59 1.44 1.99 1.32
C VAL A 59 1.08 2.52 -0.06
N LYS A 60 0.11 1.89 -0.71
CA LYS A 60 -0.45 2.33 -1.99
C LYS A 60 -1.93 2.58 -1.80
N GLY A 61 -2.40 3.77 -2.16
CA GLY A 61 -3.81 4.13 -2.05
C GLY A 61 -4.47 4.23 -3.41
N LEU A 62 -5.66 3.66 -3.54
CA LEU A 62 -6.48 3.75 -4.74
C LEU A 62 -7.88 4.20 -4.36
N PHE A 63 -8.44 5.16 -5.10
CA PHE A 63 -9.80 5.61 -4.85
C PHE A 63 -10.82 4.51 -5.14
N LYS A 64 -10.59 3.76 -6.20
CA LYS A 64 -11.40 2.59 -6.59
C LYS A 64 -10.48 1.45 -7.02
N ARG A 65 -11.02 0.23 -7.06
CA ARG A 65 -10.27 -0.96 -7.47
C ARG A 65 -9.78 -0.80 -8.91
N ASN A 66 -8.48 -0.88 -9.10
CA ASN A 66 -7.83 -0.74 -10.40
C ASN A 66 -6.41 -1.30 -10.30
N SER A 67 -5.71 -1.33 -11.43
CA SER A 67 -4.29 -1.69 -11.47
C SER A 67 -3.47 -0.81 -10.53
N VAL A 68 -2.54 -1.42 -9.83
CA VAL A 68 -1.72 -0.74 -8.83
C VAL A 68 -0.37 -0.37 -9.43
N PRO A 69 0.00 0.94 -9.45
CA PRO A 69 1.27 1.36 -10.02
C PRO A 69 2.42 1.12 -9.05
N PHE A 70 3.54 0.63 -9.58
CA PHE A 70 4.78 0.41 -8.82
C PHE A 70 5.97 1.19 -9.39
N GLY A 71 5.70 2.22 -10.17
CA GLY A 71 6.73 3.12 -10.67
C GLY A 71 7.52 2.56 -11.84
N SER A 72 8.65 3.19 -12.11
CA SER A 72 9.48 2.89 -13.27
C SER A 72 10.78 2.17 -12.93
N ASN A 73 11.10 2.04 -11.65
CA ASN A 73 12.36 1.44 -11.22
C ASN A 73 12.09 0.43 -10.09
N LEU A 74 12.31 -0.84 -10.39
CA LEU A 74 12.11 -1.93 -9.43
C LEU A 74 13.07 -1.87 -8.24
N ASP A 75 14.20 -1.15 -8.37
CA ASP A 75 15.14 -0.96 -7.27
C ASP A 75 14.53 -0.14 -6.13
N ASN A 76 13.40 0.54 -6.37
CA ASN A 76 12.66 1.26 -5.34
C ASN A 76 11.75 0.36 -4.49
N LEU A 77 11.63 -0.91 -4.84
CA LEU A 77 10.84 -1.88 -4.08
C LEU A 77 11.70 -2.46 -2.95
N ILE A 78 11.93 -1.65 -1.92
CA ILE A 78 12.82 -1.99 -0.80
C ILE A 78 12.08 -2.34 0.48
N ALA A 79 10.78 -2.01 0.58
CA ALA A 79 10.00 -2.37 1.76
C ALA A 79 9.80 -3.89 1.86
N GLU A 80 9.67 -4.37 3.09
CA GLU A 80 9.38 -5.79 3.33
C GLU A 80 7.93 -6.13 3.02
N PHE A 81 7.01 -5.22 3.37
CA PHE A 81 5.58 -5.41 3.18
C PHE A 81 4.97 -4.26 2.38
N TYR A 82 3.90 -4.58 1.69
CA TYR A 82 3.13 -3.63 0.88
C TYR A 82 1.67 -3.71 1.30
N VAL A 83 1.10 -2.56 1.63
CA VAL A 83 -0.32 -2.46 1.97
C VAL A 83 -0.99 -1.63 0.88
N ILE A 84 -1.92 -2.25 0.18
CA ILE A 84 -2.70 -1.61 -0.87
C ILE A 84 -4.08 -1.34 -0.29
N VAL A 85 -4.46 -0.07 -0.22
CA VAL A 85 -5.74 0.35 0.35
C VAL A 85 -6.62 0.91 -0.76
N VAL A 86 -7.77 0.28 -0.94
CA VAL A 86 -8.78 0.71 -1.93
C VAL A 86 -9.92 1.37 -1.17
N LEU A 87 -10.20 2.63 -1.46
CA LEU A 87 -11.18 3.44 -0.72
C LEU A 87 -12.63 3.13 -1.10
N ASN A 88 -12.85 2.31 -2.15
CA ASN A 88 -14.19 1.95 -2.64
C ASN A 88 -15.07 3.16 -2.94
N GLU A 89 -14.45 4.24 -3.46
CA GLU A 89 -15.14 5.49 -3.76
C GLU A 89 -15.90 6.04 -2.54
N LEU A 90 -15.44 5.72 -1.33
CA LEU A 90 -16.05 6.10 -0.04
C LEU A 90 -17.47 5.54 0.17
N LYS A 91 -17.84 4.51 -0.57
CA LYS A 91 -19.17 3.87 -0.45
C LYS A 91 -19.24 2.86 0.69
N SER A 92 -18.08 2.38 1.13
CA SER A 92 -17.96 1.40 2.21
C SER A 92 -16.62 1.57 2.91
N GLU A 93 -16.36 0.75 3.92
CA GLU A 93 -15.04 0.71 4.54
C GLU A 93 -13.95 0.42 3.50
N PRO A 94 -12.76 0.98 3.66
CA PRO A 94 -11.65 0.67 2.77
C PRO A 94 -11.33 -0.83 2.78
N TRP A 95 -10.89 -1.32 1.65
CA TRP A 95 -10.31 -2.67 1.57
C TRP A 95 -8.80 -2.55 1.65
N ALA A 96 -8.18 -3.36 2.49
CA ALA A 96 -6.73 -3.42 2.60
C ALA A 96 -6.24 -4.78 2.14
N PHE A 97 -5.20 -4.77 1.31
CA PHE A 97 -4.52 -5.98 0.84
C PHE A 97 -3.09 -5.92 1.34
N VAL A 98 -2.66 -6.98 2.03
CA VAL A 98 -1.35 -7.02 2.67
C VAL A 98 -0.51 -8.09 1.99
N LEU A 99 0.64 -7.69 1.43
CA LEU A 99 1.51 -8.58 0.67
C LEU A 99 2.95 -8.44 1.14
N ARG A 100 3.70 -9.52 0.96
CA ARG A 100 5.16 -9.48 1.06
C ARG A 100 5.74 -8.98 -0.25
N LYS A 101 6.95 -8.46 -0.21
CA LYS A 101 7.70 -8.07 -1.40
C LYS A 101 7.72 -9.19 -2.44
N GLU A 102 7.95 -10.42 -2.02
CA GLU A 102 8.02 -11.58 -2.92
C GLU A 102 6.71 -11.82 -3.66
N ASN A 103 5.57 -11.57 -3.02
CA ASN A 103 4.27 -11.72 -3.64
C ASN A 103 4.08 -10.74 -4.80
N ILE A 104 4.65 -9.55 -4.68
CA ILE A 104 4.49 -8.48 -5.66
C ILE A 104 5.44 -8.67 -6.84
N THR A 105 6.72 -8.89 -6.57
CA THR A 105 7.75 -8.92 -7.61
C THR A 105 7.50 -9.99 -8.68
N GLY A 106 6.88 -11.11 -8.31
CA GLY A 106 6.54 -12.18 -9.25
C GLY A 106 5.30 -11.90 -10.10
N LYS A 107 4.58 -10.82 -9.83
CA LYS A 107 3.28 -10.52 -10.49
C LYS A 107 3.25 -9.18 -11.21
N LEU A 108 4.34 -8.44 -11.21
CA LEU A 108 4.38 -7.15 -11.87
C LEU A 108 4.41 -7.30 -13.39
N VAL A 109 3.61 -6.51 -14.07
CA VAL A 109 3.55 -6.43 -15.53
C VAL A 109 4.29 -5.17 -15.96
N GLU A 110 5.21 -5.32 -16.90
CA GLU A 110 5.93 -4.21 -17.48
C GLU A 110 5.12 -3.60 -18.62
N GLU A 111 4.98 -2.28 -18.59
CA GLU A 111 4.36 -1.53 -19.67
C GLU A 111 5.36 -0.52 -20.20
N VAL A 112 5.53 -0.47 -21.53
CA VAL A 112 6.36 0.52 -22.20
C VAL A 112 5.46 1.44 -23.00
N LYS A 113 5.49 2.74 -22.69
CA LYS A 113 4.68 3.74 -23.37
C LYS A 113 5.53 4.98 -23.63
N ASN A 114 5.64 5.38 -24.90
CA ASN A 114 6.46 6.53 -25.32
C ASN A 114 7.91 6.44 -24.81
N GLY A 115 8.49 5.23 -24.86
CA GLY A 115 9.86 4.99 -24.39
C GLY A 115 10.00 4.96 -22.88
N LYS A 116 8.92 5.10 -22.12
CA LYS A 116 8.94 5.06 -20.65
C LYS A 116 8.41 3.73 -20.15
N VAL A 117 9.15 3.13 -19.21
CA VAL A 117 8.78 1.88 -18.58
C VAL A 117 8.04 2.14 -17.28
N SER A 118 6.96 1.39 -17.06
CA SER A 118 6.25 1.38 -15.79
C SER A 118 5.86 -0.05 -15.43
N TYR A 119 5.69 -0.30 -14.14
CA TYR A 119 5.36 -1.62 -13.61
C TYR A 119 4.03 -1.54 -12.87
N TRP A 120 3.19 -2.57 -13.08
CA TRP A 120 1.82 -2.59 -12.57
C TRP A 120 1.46 -3.95 -12.00
N LEU A 121 0.68 -3.94 -10.94
CA LEU A 121 0.00 -5.14 -10.46
C LEU A 121 -1.43 -5.11 -11.01
N ASP A 122 -1.67 -5.90 -12.05
CA ASP A 122 -2.93 -5.93 -12.79
C ASP A 122 -3.86 -7.06 -12.36
N ASP A 123 -3.31 -8.13 -11.78
CA ASP A 123 -4.06 -9.34 -11.45
C ASP A 123 -4.89 -9.13 -10.18
N MET A 124 -6.13 -8.67 -10.37
CA MET A 124 -7.05 -8.38 -9.26
C MET A 124 -7.51 -9.65 -8.54
N LYS A 125 -7.58 -10.77 -9.24
CA LYS A 125 -7.94 -12.05 -8.61
C LYS A 125 -6.84 -12.50 -7.67
N PHE A 126 -5.60 -12.37 -8.08
CA PHE A 126 -4.45 -12.62 -7.21
C PHE A 126 -4.46 -11.69 -6.01
N LEU A 127 -4.66 -10.39 -6.23
CA LEU A 127 -4.69 -9.41 -5.15
C LEU A 127 -5.77 -9.74 -4.11
N SER A 128 -6.94 -10.20 -4.55
CA SER A 128 -8.06 -10.50 -3.65
C SER A 128 -7.74 -11.57 -2.61
N GLU A 129 -6.77 -12.43 -2.87
CA GLU A 129 -6.32 -13.45 -1.92
C GLU A 129 -5.63 -12.85 -0.69
N PHE A 130 -5.18 -11.62 -0.78
CA PHE A 130 -4.44 -10.94 0.29
C PHE A 130 -5.28 -9.95 1.08
N LYS A 131 -6.60 -9.95 0.88
CA LYS A 131 -7.48 -9.04 1.60
C LYS A 131 -7.43 -9.32 3.09
N ASP A 132 -7.20 -8.25 3.86
CA ASP A 132 -7.14 -8.29 5.33
C ASP A 132 -6.11 -9.28 5.89
N LYS A 133 -5.07 -9.58 5.14
CA LYS A 133 -4.00 -10.50 5.56
C LYS A 133 -2.97 -9.81 6.46
N TRP A 134 -3.43 -9.04 7.42
CA TRP A 134 -2.58 -8.36 8.39
C TRP A 134 -1.70 -9.33 9.19
N ASN A 135 -2.13 -10.57 9.35
CA ASN A 135 -1.36 -11.61 10.01
C ASN A 135 -0.01 -11.91 9.33
N ILE A 136 0.13 -11.53 8.05
CA ILE A 136 1.41 -11.66 7.33
C ILE A 136 2.47 -10.80 8.01
N ILE A 137 2.09 -9.60 8.46
CA ILE A 137 2.99 -8.71 9.20
C ILE A 137 3.14 -9.20 10.64
N GLY A 138 2.07 -9.76 11.21
CA GLY A 138 2.04 -10.21 12.58
C GLY A 138 1.66 -9.11 13.56
N TYR A 139 2.04 -9.30 14.81
CA TYR A 139 1.64 -8.41 15.92
C TYR A 139 2.87 -7.92 16.66
N GLY A 140 2.78 -6.69 17.18
CA GLY A 140 3.89 -6.01 17.85
C GLY A 140 3.96 -6.24 19.36
N TYR A 141 3.13 -7.13 19.88
CA TYR A 141 3.14 -7.48 21.32
C TYR A 141 3.49 -8.94 21.53
#